data_ce85c4803e9815d89417c8c183d86df7
#
_entry.id   ce85c4803e9815d89417c8c183d86df7
#
_cell.length_a   1.000
_cell.length_b   1.000
_cell.length_c   1.000
_cell.angle_alpha   90.00
_cell.angle_beta   90.00
_cell.angle_gamma   90.00
#
_symmetry.space_group_name_H-M   'P 1'
#
loop_
_entity.id
_entity.type
_entity.pdbx_description
1 polymer ?
#
loop_
_entity_poly.entity_id
_entity_poly.type
_entity_poly.pdbx_seq_one_letter_code
_entity_poly.pdbx_strand_id
1 'polypeptide(L)'
;MKLFDKTWKLAVSGAVIGLLVMLLAIYGNPANMAICVACFIRDTAGALKLHTAAPVQYFRPEVVGFVCGSFLLALLTKEYKSTAGSSPMVRFILGTAMMIGALVFLGCPLRMVLRMAAGDLNAWVALIGFAGGVATGSFFLKKGFSLGRAYEAKPVGGAVLPVVLAALLVIGVATGAYAVSTEGPGSKHAPIILSLVVALIIGALAQKSRMCFAGSIRDIILMKNFDLISITAALFAVMAVYNAATGSFHLGFSGQPIAHSQHLWNILGMYVVGFAAVLAGGCPLRQLILAGQGSSDSAVTFLGMLIGAAFAHNFGLVGAAAKAATETEPAVAGGPAAAGKIAVIVCIVVLFVIAGTNLRRKKTAK
;
A
#
# COMPACT_ATOMS: atom_id res chain seq x y z
N MET A 1 -17.99 -20.34 19.73
CA MET A 1 -18.19 -19.05 20.40
C MET A 1 -16.96 -18.14 20.38
N LYS A 2 -15.76 -18.56 20.87
CA LYS A 2 -14.55 -17.71 20.89
C LYS A 2 -14.04 -17.25 19.50
N LEU A 3 -14.20 -18.06 18.45
CA LEU A 3 -13.75 -17.71 17.08
C LEU A 3 -14.63 -16.57 16.50
N PHE A 4 -15.94 -16.64 16.69
CA PHE A 4 -16.91 -15.66 16.23
C PHE A 4 -16.70 -14.29 16.91
N ASP A 5 -16.36 -14.30 18.20
CA ASP A 5 -16.06 -13.08 18.97
C ASP A 5 -14.81 -12.35 18.47
N LYS A 6 -13.81 -13.10 18.03
CA LYS A 6 -12.58 -12.52 17.44
C LYS A 6 -12.83 -11.90 16.06
N THR A 7 -13.51 -12.60 15.17
CA THR A 7 -13.84 -12.12 13.81
C THR A 7 -14.72 -10.88 13.86
N TRP A 8 -15.70 -10.83 14.78
CA TRP A 8 -16.54 -9.64 14.99
C TRP A 8 -15.74 -8.42 15.41
N LYS A 9 -14.84 -8.54 16.38
CA LYS A 9 -13.96 -7.43 16.83
C LYS A 9 -13.08 -6.92 15.71
N LEU A 10 -12.61 -7.80 14.84
CA LEU A 10 -11.84 -7.43 13.66
C LEU A 10 -12.70 -6.70 12.62
N ALA A 11 -13.91 -7.17 12.38
CA ALA A 11 -14.87 -6.49 11.49
C ALA A 11 -15.20 -5.07 12.00
N VAL A 12 -15.44 -4.91 13.31
CA VAL A 12 -15.63 -3.59 13.93
C VAL A 12 -14.43 -2.68 13.70
N SER A 13 -13.21 -3.20 13.87
CA SER A 13 -11.98 -2.42 13.56
C SER A 13 -11.95 -1.99 12.09
N GLY A 14 -12.36 -2.86 11.17
CA GLY A 14 -12.46 -2.54 9.75
C GLY A 14 -13.51 -1.45 9.46
N ALA A 15 -14.66 -1.52 10.12
CA ALA A 15 -15.72 -0.51 10.00
C ALA A 15 -15.26 0.86 10.54
N VAL A 16 -14.60 0.89 11.70
CA VAL A 16 -14.05 2.14 12.26
C VAL A 16 -12.99 2.73 11.32
N ILE A 17 -12.09 1.90 10.76
CA ILE A 17 -11.13 2.37 9.76
C ILE A 17 -11.87 2.92 8.53
N GLY A 18 -12.95 2.27 8.07
CA GLY A 18 -13.78 2.74 6.96
C GLY A 18 -14.38 4.13 7.24
N LEU A 19 -14.90 4.37 8.44
CA LEU A 19 -15.42 5.68 8.85
C LEU A 19 -14.34 6.75 8.89
N LEU A 20 -13.14 6.42 9.35
CA LEU A 20 -11.99 7.33 9.35
C LEU A 20 -11.50 7.65 7.92
N VAL A 21 -11.55 6.68 7.01
CA VAL A 21 -11.26 6.87 5.59
C VAL A 21 -12.30 7.79 4.94
N MET A 22 -13.57 7.57 5.23
CA MET A 22 -14.67 8.44 4.80
C MET A 22 -14.47 9.88 5.28
N LEU A 23 -14.08 10.07 6.54
CA LEU A 23 -13.79 11.39 7.10
C LEU A 23 -12.71 12.13 6.29
N LEU A 24 -11.59 11.46 5.97
CA LEU A 24 -10.54 12.06 5.15
C LEU A 24 -11.01 12.38 3.72
N ALA A 25 -11.87 11.55 3.14
CA ALA A 25 -12.45 11.82 1.82
C ALA A 25 -13.34 13.06 1.84
N ILE A 26 -14.16 13.24 2.88
CA ILE A 26 -15.02 14.42 3.06
C ILE A 26 -14.18 15.70 3.22
N TYR A 27 -13.08 15.63 3.95
CA TYR A 27 -12.23 16.80 4.24
C TYR A 27 -11.16 17.09 3.19
N GLY A 28 -11.21 16.44 2.02
CA GLY A 28 -10.46 16.87 0.84
C GLY A 28 -9.40 15.90 0.31
N ASN A 29 -9.23 14.72 0.90
CA ASN A 29 -8.39 13.70 0.25
C ASN A 29 -9.01 13.26 -1.08
N PRO A 30 -8.20 12.93 -2.11
CA PRO A 30 -8.70 12.67 -3.45
C PRO A 30 -9.75 11.55 -3.48
N ALA A 31 -10.79 11.73 -4.30
CA ALA A 31 -11.82 10.71 -4.53
C ALA A 31 -11.21 9.36 -4.94
N ASN A 32 -11.77 8.25 -4.41
CA ASN A 32 -11.27 6.89 -4.62
C ASN A 32 -9.80 6.66 -4.24
N MET A 33 -9.17 7.61 -3.51
CA MET A 33 -7.79 7.51 -3.05
C MET A 33 -7.68 7.57 -1.53
N ALA A 34 -8.44 8.44 -0.89
CA ALA A 34 -8.55 8.67 0.56
C ALA A 34 -7.30 8.38 1.42
N ILE A 35 -6.88 7.13 1.55
CA ILE A 35 -5.69 6.68 2.29
C ILE A 35 -4.81 5.72 1.47
N CYS A 36 -4.69 5.91 0.17
CA CYS A 36 -3.84 5.07 -0.67
C CYS A 36 -2.37 5.15 -0.29
N VAL A 37 -1.83 4.11 0.35
CA VAL A 37 -0.44 4.10 0.86
C VAL A 37 0.58 4.29 -0.27
N ALA A 38 0.45 3.59 -1.41
CA ALA A 38 1.38 3.75 -2.52
C ALA A 38 1.36 5.18 -3.09
N CYS A 39 0.14 5.75 -3.27
CA CYS A 39 0.02 7.12 -3.76
C CYS A 39 0.60 8.13 -2.77
N PHE A 40 0.42 7.91 -1.48
CA PHE A 40 0.92 8.80 -0.43
C PHE A 40 2.45 8.73 -0.28
N ILE A 41 3.05 7.53 -0.42
CA ILE A 41 4.52 7.39 -0.48
C ILE A 41 5.06 8.09 -1.74
N ARG A 42 4.38 7.95 -2.88
CA ARG A 42 4.72 8.65 -4.12
C ARG A 42 4.68 10.17 -3.95
N ASP A 43 3.59 10.70 -3.41
CA ASP A 43 3.43 12.13 -3.18
C ASP A 43 4.50 12.66 -2.22
N THR A 44 4.82 11.88 -1.18
CA THR A 44 5.91 12.19 -0.24
C THR A 44 7.28 12.21 -0.93
N ALA A 45 7.56 11.25 -1.83
CA ALA A 45 8.77 11.26 -2.63
C ALA A 45 8.87 12.51 -3.50
N GLY A 46 7.75 12.95 -4.09
CA GLY A 46 7.68 14.19 -4.86
C GLY A 46 7.89 15.44 -4.02
N ALA A 47 7.28 15.51 -2.83
CA ALA A 47 7.50 16.60 -1.89
C ALA A 47 8.97 16.74 -1.49
N LEU A 48 9.66 15.61 -1.29
CA LEU A 48 11.10 15.55 -1.02
C LEU A 48 11.97 15.80 -2.27
N LYS A 49 11.35 16.18 -3.40
CA LYS A 49 12.04 16.46 -4.68
C LYS A 49 12.83 15.27 -5.25
N LEU A 50 12.45 14.04 -4.89
CA LEU A 50 13.04 12.83 -5.46
C LEU A 50 12.53 12.53 -6.88
N HIS A 51 11.41 13.16 -7.27
CA HIS A 51 10.91 13.25 -8.65
C HIS A 51 10.25 14.60 -8.91
N THR A 52 10.10 14.96 -10.19
CA THR A 52 9.62 16.27 -10.63
C THR A 52 8.17 16.27 -11.16
N ALA A 53 7.42 15.18 -10.98
CA ALA A 53 6.04 15.10 -11.45
C ALA A 53 5.12 16.03 -10.65
N ALA A 54 4.87 17.23 -11.19
CA ALA A 54 4.16 18.33 -10.53
C ALA A 54 2.77 17.95 -9.95
N PRO A 55 1.92 17.10 -10.56
CA PRO A 55 0.60 16.80 -10.02
C PRO A 55 0.61 15.90 -8.76
N VAL A 56 1.77 15.40 -8.33
CA VAL A 56 1.87 14.36 -7.29
C VAL A 56 2.99 14.68 -6.28
N GLN A 57 3.03 15.90 -5.82
CA GLN A 57 4.00 16.43 -4.85
C GLN A 57 3.27 16.99 -3.63
N TYR A 58 3.25 16.22 -2.55
CA TYR A 58 2.73 16.65 -1.26
C TYR A 58 3.27 15.75 -0.16
N PHE A 59 3.84 16.33 0.90
CA PHE A 59 4.31 15.53 2.03
C PHE A 59 3.10 15.03 2.84
N ARG A 60 2.77 13.75 2.71
CA ARG A 60 1.56 13.15 3.25
C ARG A 60 1.68 12.87 4.76
N PRO A 61 0.98 13.63 5.62
CA PRO A 61 0.98 13.38 7.07
C PRO A 61 0.46 11.98 7.42
N GLU A 62 -0.36 11.38 6.55
CA GLU A 62 -0.92 10.06 6.74
C GLU A 62 0.16 8.97 6.77
N VAL A 63 1.22 9.09 5.97
CA VAL A 63 2.35 8.14 5.99
C VAL A 63 3.03 8.17 7.35
N VAL A 64 3.25 9.36 7.88
CA VAL A 64 3.83 9.57 9.21
C VAL A 64 2.91 9.00 10.29
N GLY A 65 1.61 9.32 10.19
CA GLY A 65 0.59 8.85 11.14
C GLY A 65 0.48 7.34 11.21
N PHE A 66 0.51 6.62 10.07
CA PHE A 66 0.47 5.15 10.08
C PHE A 66 1.66 4.55 10.83
N VAL A 67 2.87 5.04 10.56
CA VAL A 67 4.09 4.54 11.21
C VAL A 67 4.13 4.93 12.69
N CYS A 68 3.89 6.21 13.01
CA CYS A 68 3.94 6.69 14.38
C CYS A 68 2.78 6.14 15.24
N GLY A 69 1.58 5.98 14.69
CA GLY A 69 0.44 5.39 15.40
C GLY A 69 0.69 3.93 15.77
N SER A 70 1.26 3.16 14.84
CA SER A 70 1.72 1.81 15.13
C SER A 70 2.84 1.78 16.17
N PHE A 71 3.82 2.69 16.07
CA PHE A 71 4.94 2.80 17.01
C PHE A 71 4.46 3.12 18.42
N LEU A 72 3.61 4.14 18.58
CA LEU A 72 3.08 4.54 19.87
C LEU A 72 2.26 3.42 20.50
N LEU A 73 1.37 2.76 19.74
CA LEU A 73 0.61 1.65 20.28
C LEU A 73 1.52 0.48 20.67
N ALA A 74 2.52 0.14 19.84
CA ALA A 74 3.47 -0.93 20.15
C ALA A 74 4.26 -0.65 21.45
N LEU A 75 4.64 0.61 21.71
CA LEU A 75 5.26 1.01 22.97
C LEU A 75 4.29 0.86 24.14
N LEU A 76 3.05 1.36 24.03
CA LEU A 76 2.04 1.30 25.09
C LEU A 76 1.63 -0.13 25.44
N THR A 77 1.54 -1.02 24.43
CA THR A 77 1.17 -2.43 24.64
C THR A 77 2.37 -3.33 24.92
N LYS A 78 3.59 -2.78 24.99
CA LYS A 78 4.83 -3.54 25.17
C LYS A 78 5.08 -4.57 24.05
N GLU A 79 4.51 -4.33 22.86
CA GLU A 79 4.71 -5.16 21.66
C GLU A 79 5.86 -4.64 20.77
N TYR A 80 6.49 -3.52 21.15
CA TYR A 80 7.62 -2.98 20.41
C TYR A 80 8.82 -3.92 20.48
N LYS A 81 9.30 -4.35 19.31
CA LYS A 81 10.50 -5.20 19.19
C LYS A 81 11.32 -4.74 17.99
N SER A 82 12.53 -4.24 18.28
CA SER A 82 13.47 -3.96 17.21
C SER A 82 13.99 -5.28 16.62
N THR A 83 13.67 -5.54 15.37
CA THR A 83 14.03 -6.79 14.68
C THR A 83 14.62 -6.52 13.31
N ALA A 84 15.58 -7.35 12.91
CA ALA A 84 16.17 -7.42 11.58
C ALA A 84 16.48 -8.90 11.25
N GLY A 85 16.84 -9.21 10.01
CA GLY A 85 17.28 -10.58 9.74
C GLY A 85 17.28 -11.02 8.28
N SER A 86 16.65 -10.27 7.39
CA SER A 86 16.69 -10.54 5.96
C SER A 86 17.72 -9.65 5.23
N SER A 87 18.10 -10.06 4.03
CA SER A 87 18.96 -9.24 3.18
C SER A 87 18.32 -7.86 2.91
N PRO A 88 18.95 -6.75 3.28
CA PRO A 88 18.42 -5.41 3.00
C PRO A 88 18.19 -5.17 1.51
N MET A 89 19.07 -5.67 0.65
CA MET A 89 18.92 -5.53 -0.80
C MET A 89 17.65 -6.22 -1.31
N VAL A 90 17.37 -7.43 -0.85
CA VAL A 90 16.14 -8.15 -1.23
C VAL A 90 14.90 -7.40 -0.75
N ARG A 91 14.91 -6.87 0.49
CA ARG A 91 13.81 -6.06 1.03
C ARG A 91 13.58 -4.79 0.22
N PHE A 92 14.67 -4.11 -0.15
CA PHE A 92 14.62 -2.93 -1.00
C PHE A 92 14.01 -3.23 -2.38
N ILE A 93 14.47 -4.30 -3.05
CA ILE A 93 13.95 -4.73 -4.36
C ILE A 93 12.47 -5.10 -4.27
N LEU A 94 12.05 -5.83 -3.23
CA LEU A 94 10.63 -6.17 -3.02
C LEU A 94 9.78 -4.91 -2.84
N GLY A 95 10.25 -3.92 -2.09
CA GLY A 95 9.59 -2.61 -1.94
C GLY A 95 9.47 -1.87 -3.27
N THR A 96 10.55 -1.81 -4.04
CA THR A 96 10.60 -1.17 -5.37
C THR A 96 9.63 -1.84 -6.34
N ALA A 97 9.65 -3.17 -6.44
CA ALA A 97 8.74 -3.93 -7.30
C ALA A 97 7.27 -3.70 -6.90
N MET A 98 6.98 -3.72 -5.59
CA MET A 98 5.65 -3.46 -5.04
C MET A 98 5.15 -2.06 -5.44
N MET A 99 6.04 -1.06 -5.43
CA MET A 99 5.69 0.30 -5.82
C MET A 99 5.47 0.43 -7.32
N ILE A 100 6.33 -0.14 -8.17
CA ILE A 100 6.16 -0.13 -9.63
C ILE A 100 4.82 -0.75 -10.02
N GLY A 101 4.50 -1.94 -9.50
CA GLY A 101 3.21 -2.59 -9.76
C GLY A 101 2.01 -1.74 -9.31
N ALA A 102 2.09 -1.13 -8.13
CA ALA A 102 1.04 -0.27 -7.59
C ALA A 102 0.86 1.02 -8.42
N LEU A 103 1.93 1.62 -8.93
CA LEU A 103 1.86 2.83 -9.75
C LEU A 103 1.44 2.56 -11.18
N VAL A 104 1.66 1.36 -11.70
CA VAL A 104 1.08 0.93 -12.98
C VAL A 104 -0.43 0.78 -12.87
N PHE A 105 -0.95 0.19 -11.82
CA PHE A 105 -2.40 0.09 -11.54
C PHE A 105 -3.01 1.42 -11.06
N LEU A 106 -2.19 2.39 -10.66
CA LEU A 106 -2.58 3.65 -10.00
C LEU A 106 -3.18 3.43 -8.62
N GLY A 107 -2.66 2.50 -7.83
CA GLY A 107 -3.11 2.31 -6.46
C GLY A 107 -2.56 1.07 -5.76
N CYS A 108 -2.54 1.08 -4.43
CA CYS A 108 -2.23 -0.09 -3.61
C CYS A 108 -3.48 -0.97 -3.39
N PRO A 109 -3.34 -2.16 -2.77
CA PRO A 109 -4.49 -3.03 -2.49
C PRO A 109 -5.58 -2.36 -1.63
N LEU A 110 -5.22 -1.47 -0.73
CA LEU A 110 -6.20 -0.68 0.03
C LEU A 110 -7.04 0.20 -0.92
N ARG A 111 -6.39 0.95 -1.80
CA ARG A 111 -7.09 1.75 -2.80
C ARG A 111 -7.92 0.89 -3.77
N MET A 112 -7.44 -0.28 -4.14
CA MET A 112 -8.20 -1.23 -4.95
C MET A 112 -9.56 -1.52 -4.30
N VAL A 113 -9.59 -1.77 -2.98
CA VAL A 113 -10.84 -2.00 -2.22
C VAL A 113 -11.73 -0.75 -2.24
N LEU A 114 -11.17 0.46 -2.06
CA LEU A 114 -11.93 1.71 -2.13
C LEU A 114 -12.55 1.95 -3.52
N ARG A 115 -11.79 1.68 -4.59
CA ARG A 115 -12.25 1.76 -5.97
C ARG A 115 -13.36 0.74 -6.25
N MET A 116 -13.21 -0.50 -5.78
CA MET A 116 -14.27 -1.52 -5.87
C MET A 116 -15.56 -1.05 -5.17
N ALA A 117 -15.44 -0.43 -4.00
CA ALA A 117 -16.58 0.11 -3.24
C ALA A 117 -17.24 1.32 -3.92
N ALA A 118 -16.56 1.97 -4.86
CA ALA A 118 -17.10 3.07 -5.68
C ALA A 118 -17.67 2.59 -7.03
N GLY A 119 -17.66 1.28 -7.31
CA GLY A 119 -18.18 0.72 -8.56
C GLY A 119 -17.17 0.63 -9.71
N ASP A 120 -15.87 0.87 -9.46
CA ASP A 120 -14.82 0.76 -10.49
C ASP A 120 -14.54 -0.70 -10.85
N LEU A 121 -15.01 -1.13 -12.01
CA LEU A 121 -14.80 -2.49 -12.50
C LEU A 121 -13.33 -2.79 -12.86
N ASN A 122 -12.51 -1.77 -13.15
CA ASN A 122 -11.07 -1.97 -13.35
C ASN A 122 -10.39 -2.48 -12.07
N ALA A 123 -10.89 -2.11 -10.89
CA ALA A 123 -10.38 -2.60 -9.62
C ALA A 123 -10.77 -4.05 -9.35
N TRP A 124 -11.94 -4.50 -9.80
CA TRP A 124 -12.36 -5.90 -9.73
C TRP A 124 -11.50 -6.78 -10.64
N VAL A 125 -11.18 -6.30 -11.84
CA VAL A 125 -10.23 -6.97 -12.75
C VAL A 125 -8.83 -7.05 -12.11
N ALA A 126 -8.38 -5.98 -11.49
CA ALA A 126 -7.08 -5.94 -10.80
C ALA A 126 -7.01 -6.88 -9.59
N LEU A 127 -8.15 -7.14 -8.91
CA LEU A 127 -8.24 -8.12 -7.82
C LEU A 127 -7.85 -9.52 -8.27
N ILE A 128 -8.18 -9.91 -9.52
CA ILE A 128 -7.77 -11.20 -10.09
C ILE A 128 -6.25 -11.31 -10.11
N GLY A 129 -5.58 -10.25 -10.58
CA GLY A 129 -4.10 -10.18 -10.57
C GLY A 129 -3.53 -10.23 -9.17
N PHE A 130 -4.07 -9.42 -8.25
CA PHE A 130 -3.62 -9.39 -6.88
C PHE A 130 -3.76 -10.75 -6.17
N ALA A 131 -4.92 -11.40 -6.32
CA ALA A 131 -5.16 -12.72 -5.76
C ALA A 131 -4.23 -13.78 -6.38
N GLY A 132 -4.01 -13.73 -7.70
CA GLY A 132 -3.04 -14.59 -8.40
C GLY A 132 -1.61 -14.42 -7.89
N GLY A 133 -1.17 -13.17 -7.69
CA GLY A 133 0.15 -12.86 -7.11
C GLY A 133 0.28 -13.37 -5.68
N VAL A 134 -0.74 -13.17 -4.84
CA VAL A 134 -0.77 -13.71 -3.47
C VAL A 134 -0.76 -15.23 -3.48
N ALA A 135 -1.50 -15.87 -4.39
CA ALA A 135 -1.51 -17.33 -4.52
C ALA A 135 -0.13 -17.87 -4.91
N THR A 136 0.53 -17.24 -5.88
CA THR A 136 1.90 -17.57 -6.28
C THR A 136 2.87 -17.46 -5.10
N GLY A 137 2.85 -16.33 -4.38
CA GLY A 137 3.67 -16.15 -3.19
C GLY A 137 3.38 -17.20 -2.11
N SER A 138 2.10 -17.54 -1.90
CA SER A 138 1.67 -18.57 -0.94
C SER A 138 2.18 -19.96 -1.33
N PHE A 139 2.23 -20.26 -2.63
CA PHE A 139 2.84 -21.50 -3.12
C PHE A 139 4.33 -21.60 -2.78
N PHE A 140 5.09 -20.52 -2.96
CA PHE A 140 6.50 -20.48 -2.57
C PHE A 140 6.68 -20.58 -1.05
N LEU A 141 5.80 -19.98 -0.25
CA LEU A 141 5.80 -20.15 1.21
C LEU A 141 5.60 -21.62 1.59
N LYS A 142 4.63 -22.32 0.97
CA LYS A 142 4.42 -23.79 1.20
C LYS A 142 5.65 -24.60 0.81
N LYS A 143 6.40 -24.18 -0.21
CA LYS A 143 7.66 -24.82 -0.62
C LYS A 143 8.86 -24.48 0.25
N GLY A 144 8.69 -23.68 1.30
CA GLY A 144 9.75 -23.34 2.27
C GLY A 144 10.50 -22.05 1.94
N PHE A 145 9.93 -21.14 1.17
CA PHE A 145 10.51 -19.81 0.97
C PHE A 145 10.70 -19.11 2.31
N SER A 146 11.87 -18.51 2.51
CA SER A 146 12.22 -17.74 3.71
C SER A 146 13.35 -16.78 3.41
N LEU A 147 13.20 -15.52 3.79
CA LEU A 147 14.26 -14.50 3.72
C LEU A 147 15.23 -14.54 4.91
N GLY A 148 15.14 -15.54 5.77
CA GLY A 148 15.96 -15.71 6.96
C GLY A 148 15.16 -15.63 8.26
N ARG A 149 15.86 -15.83 9.39
CA ARG A 149 15.27 -15.69 10.74
C ARG A 149 15.47 -14.25 11.21
N ALA A 150 14.42 -13.64 11.74
CA ALA A 150 14.55 -12.40 12.46
C ALA A 150 15.34 -12.59 13.76
N TYR A 151 16.21 -11.66 14.07
CA TYR A 151 16.92 -11.54 15.34
C TYR A 151 16.59 -10.21 15.99
N GLU A 152 16.74 -10.12 17.30
CA GLU A 152 16.55 -8.88 18.04
C GLU A 152 17.74 -7.95 17.77
N ALA A 153 17.44 -6.73 17.34
CA ALA A 153 18.40 -5.66 17.12
C ALA A 153 18.32 -4.64 18.26
N LYS A 154 19.30 -3.73 18.34
CA LYS A 154 19.27 -2.66 19.34
C LYS A 154 17.95 -1.86 19.21
N PRO A 155 17.29 -1.50 20.32
CA PRO A 155 15.98 -0.83 20.29
C PRO A 155 15.97 0.46 19.45
N VAL A 156 17.06 1.20 19.43
CA VAL A 156 17.20 2.42 18.63
C VAL A 156 17.01 2.15 17.14
N GLY A 157 17.50 1.01 16.61
CA GLY A 157 17.41 0.69 15.18
C GLY A 157 15.98 0.64 14.65
N GLY A 158 15.06 0.08 15.43
CA GLY A 158 13.64 0.03 15.07
C GLY A 158 12.91 1.36 15.20
N ALA A 159 13.42 2.30 16.03
CA ALA A 159 12.82 3.62 16.22
C ALA A 159 13.25 4.65 15.16
N VAL A 160 14.31 4.38 14.39
CA VAL A 160 14.85 5.33 13.41
C VAL A 160 13.79 5.82 12.43
N LEU A 161 13.06 4.93 11.79
CA LEU A 161 12.08 5.33 10.77
C LEU A 161 10.92 6.18 11.34
N PRO A 162 10.25 5.80 12.44
CA PRO A 162 9.24 6.65 13.06
C PRO A 162 9.76 8.05 13.42
N VAL A 163 10.95 8.14 14.01
CA VAL A 163 11.57 9.41 14.42
C VAL A 163 11.92 10.27 13.19
N VAL A 164 12.54 9.68 12.18
CA VAL A 164 12.92 10.40 10.93
C VAL A 164 11.67 10.92 10.22
N LEU A 165 10.61 10.12 10.09
CA LEU A 165 9.39 10.57 9.43
C LEU A 165 8.69 11.70 10.22
N ALA A 166 8.65 11.62 11.54
CA ALA A 166 8.11 12.68 12.40
C ALA A 166 8.94 13.97 12.27
N ALA A 167 10.28 13.85 12.29
CA ALA A 167 11.18 15.00 12.11
C ALA A 167 11.00 15.65 10.74
N LEU A 168 10.91 14.86 9.67
CA LEU A 168 10.68 15.37 8.32
C LEU A 168 9.32 16.11 8.22
N LEU A 169 8.26 15.62 8.85
CA LEU A 169 6.98 16.32 8.88
C LEU A 169 7.12 17.69 9.58
N VAL A 170 7.75 17.72 10.75
CA VAL A 170 7.96 18.97 11.51
C VAL A 170 8.81 19.96 10.71
N ILE A 171 9.92 19.51 10.12
CA ILE A 171 10.77 20.33 9.27
C ILE A 171 9.97 20.90 8.09
N GLY A 172 9.22 20.06 7.39
CA GLY A 172 8.43 20.49 6.23
C GLY A 172 7.38 21.54 6.58
N VAL A 173 6.66 21.34 7.69
CA VAL A 173 5.66 22.31 8.17
C VAL A 173 6.31 23.63 8.63
N ALA A 174 7.45 23.54 9.32
CA ALA A 174 8.13 24.71 9.87
C ALA A 174 8.84 25.56 8.78
N THR A 175 9.41 24.90 7.77
CA THR A 175 10.23 25.60 6.75
C THR A 175 9.50 25.89 5.45
N GLY A 176 8.41 25.18 5.15
CA GLY A 176 7.75 25.26 3.84
C GLY A 176 8.64 24.80 2.66
N ALA A 177 9.74 24.07 2.92
CA ALA A 177 10.76 23.75 1.92
C ALA A 177 10.37 22.67 0.91
N TYR A 178 9.26 21.96 1.16
CA TYR A 178 8.83 20.86 0.33
C TYR A 178 8.10 21.32 -0.93
N ALA A 179 8.22 20.54 -2.00
CA ALA A 179 7.43 20.78 -3.19
C ALA A 179 5.95 20.45 -2.92
N VAL A 180 5.07 21.32 -3.40
CA VAL A 180 3.61 21.20 -3.24
C VAL A 180 2.95 21.34 -4.60
N SER A 181 2.08 20.40 -4.95
CA SER A 181 1.28 20.43 -6.17
C SER A 181 0.23 21.54 -6.10
N THR A 182 0.08 22.27 -7.19
CA THR A 182 -1.02 23.26 -7.37
C THR A 182 -2.24 22.63 -8.02
N GLU A 183 -2.07 21.49 -8.71
CA GLU A 183 -3.12 20.76 -9.40
C GLU A 183 -2.95 19.23 -9.22
N GLY A 184 -3.92 18.47 -9.68
CA GLY A 184 -3.88 17.00 -9.63
C GLY A 184 -4.10 16.41 -8.24
N PRO A 185 -3.76 15.14 -8.05
CA PRO A 185 -3.99 14.44 -6.77
C PRO A 185 -3.18 14.99 -5.59
N GLY A 186 -2.01 15.56 -5.84
CA GLY A 186 -1.14 16.11 -4.80
C GLY A 186 -1.71 17.38 -4.17
N SER A 187 -2.48 18.18 -4.94
CA SER A 187 -3.12 19.39 -4.41
C SER A 187 -4.36 19.11 -3.56
N LYS A 188 -4.89 17.89 -3.63
CA LYS A 188 -6.07 17.47 -2.86
C LYS A 188 -5.63 16.78 -1.57
N HIS A 189 -5.93 17.38 -0.44
CA HIS A 189 -5.58 16.82 0.87
C HIS A 189 -6.47 17.41 1.96
N ALA A 190 -6.75 16.62 2.97
CA ALA A 190 -7.39 17.08 4.20
C ALA A 190 -6.40 17.96 5.00
N PRO A 191 -6.89 18.77 5.97
CA PRO A 191 -6.02 19.56 6.85
C PRO A 191 -4.95 18.68 7.53
N ILE A 192 -3.72 19.19 7.63
CA ILE A 192 -2.54 18.44 8.10
C ILE A 192 -2.80 17.77 9.46
N ILE A 193 -3.36 18.51 10.42
CA ILE A 193 -3.62 18.00 11.77
C ILE A 193 -4.66 16.89 11.73
N LEU A 194 -5.74 17.07 10.97
CA LEU A 194 -6.78 16.05 10.81
C LEU A 194 -6.21 14.78 10.17
N SER A 195 -5.48 14.92 9.06
CA SER A 195 -4.80 13.83 8.38
C SER A 195 -3.87 13.05 9.31
N LEU A 196 -3.07 13.76 10.09
CA LEU A 196 -2.12 13.16 11.04
C LEU A 196 -2.86 12.39 12.15
N VAL A 197 -3.84 13.01 12.81
CA VAL A 197 -4.59 12.38 13.92
C VAL A 197 -5.36 11.15 13.44
N VAL A 198 -6.07 11.26 12.33
CA VAL A 198 -6.81 10.13 11.75
C VAL A 198 -5.85 9.00 11.38
N ALA A 199 -4.73 9.32 10.76
CA ALA A 199 -3.74 8.31 10.37
C ALA A 199 -3.03 7.67 11.59
N LEU A 200 -2.80 8.40 12.67
CA LEU A 200 -2.31 7.84 13.95
C LEU A 200 -3.29 6.79 14.48
N ILE A 201 -4.58 7.09 14.49
CA ILE A 201 -5.62 6.17 14.94
C ILE A 201 -5.69 4.94 14.01
N ILE A 202 -5.70 5.14 12.69
CA ILE A 202 -5.68 4.03 11.72
C ILE A 202 -4.42 3.18 11.90
N GLY A 203 -3.24 3.80 12.09
CA GLY A 203 -1.99 3.10 12.33
C GLY A 203 -2.05 2.20 13.58
N ALA A 204 -2.60 2.73 14.69
CA ALA A 204 -2.82 1.98 15.92
C ALA A 204 -3.82 0.83 15.72
N LEU A 205 -4.95 1.07 15.07
CA LEU A 205 -5.96 0.04 14.78
C LEU A 205 -5.42 -1.05 13.85
N ALA A 206 -4.68 -0.67 12.80
CA ALA A 206 -4.06 -1.61 11.87
C ALA A 206 -2.96 -2.45 12.53
N GLN A 207 -2.24 -1.90 13.51
CA GLN A 207 -1.31 -2.61 14.38
C GLN A 207 -2.07 -3.66 15.21
N LYS A 208 -3.08 -3.26 15.94
CA LYS A 208 -3.86 -4.13 16.85
C LYS A 208 -4.59 -5.24 16.11
N SER A 209 -5.21 -4.92 14.99
CA SER A 209 -5.96 -5.87 14.15
C SER A 209 -5.07 -6.71 13.23
N ARG A 210 -3.78 -6.38 13.11
CA ARG A 210 -2.84 -6.97 12.15
C ARG A 210 -3.31 -6.84 10.71
N MET A 211 -4.03 -5.79 10.38
CA MET A 211 -4.61 -5.53 9.08
C MET A 211 -3.57 -5.70 7.95
N CYS A 212 -3.92 -6.52 6.96
CA CYS A 212 -3.09 -6.75 5.78
C CYS A 212 -3.93 -7.31 4.63
N PHE A 213 -4.03 -6.59 3.53
CA PHE A 213 -4.83 -7.01 2.37
C PHE A 213 -4.27 -8.27 1.69
N ALA A 214 -2.94 -8.38 1.55
CA ALA A 214 -2.32 -9.61 1.06
C ALA A 214 -2.48 -10.75 2.07
N GLY A 215 -2.39 -10.46 3.37
CA GLY A 215 -2.65 -11.42 4.44
C GLY A 215 -4.05 -11.99 4.40
N SER A 216 -5.07 -11.17 4.10
CA SER A 216 -6.46 -11.61 4.01
C SER A 216 -6.64 -12.75 3.00
N ILE A 217 -6.07 -12.63 1.82
CA ILE A 217 -6.16 -13.68 0.78
C ILE A 217 -5.19 -14.84 1.09
N ARG A 218 -3.96 -14.54 1.54
CA ARG A 218 -2.98 -15.55 1.89
C ARG A 218 -3.50 -16.51 2.97
N ASP A 219 -4.12 -15.98 4.02
CA ASP A 219 -4.58 -16.77 5.17
C ASP A 219 -5.77 -17.67 4.79
N ILE A 220 -6.61 -17.22 3.83
CA ILE A 220 -7.64 -18.08 3.24
C ILE A 220 -7.00 -19.24 2.47
N ILE A 221 -6.00 -18.95 1.63
CA ILE A 221 -5.34 -19.97 0.79
C ILE A 221 -4.55 -20.97 1.62
N LEU A 222 -3.84 -20.50 2.68
CA LEU A 222 -2.95 -21.35 3.47
C LEU A 222 -3.67 -22.08 4.59
N MET A 223 -4.62 -21.44 5.25
CA MET A 223 -5.18 -21.89 6.54
C MET A 223 -6.71 -21.92 6.56
N LYS A 224 -7.39 -21.49 5.49
CA LYS A 224 -8.86 -21.27 5.43
C LYS A 224 -9.36 -20.37 6.57
N ASN A 225 -8.53 -19.38 6.97
CA ASN A 225 -8.85 -18.42 8.01
C ASN A 225 -9.42 -17.14 7.38
N PHE A 226 -10.61 -16.73 7.83
CA PHE A 226 -11.36 -15.59 7.33
C PHE A 226 -11.28 -14.35 8.26
N ASP A 227 -10.47 -14.38 9.31
CA ASP A 227 -10.37 -13.29 10.28
C ASP A 227 -9.94 -11.97 9.62
N LEU A 228 -8.85 -11.97 8.84
CA LEU A 228 -8.34 -10.74 8.23
C LEU A 228 -9.22 -10.21 7.09
N ILE A 229 -9.93 -11.09 6.36
CA ILE A 229 -10.82 -10.66 5.29
C ILE A 229 -12.04 -9.93 5.86
N SER A 230 -12.46 -10.21 7.09
CA SER A 230 -13.58 -9.51 7.74
C SER A 230 -13.29 -8.02 7.93
N ILE A 231 -12.03 -7.65 8.19
CA ILE A 231 -11.60 -6.24 8.27
C ILE A 231 -11.78 -5.55 6.92
N THR A 232 -11.30 -6.21 5.85
CA THR A 232 -11.39 -5.69 4.49
C THR A 232 -12.84 -5.58 4.03
N ALA A 233 -13.66 -6.59 4.32
CA ALA A 233 -15.08 -6.62 3.97
C ALA A 233 -15.87 -5.53 4.70
N ALA A 234 -15.61 -5.30 5.98
CA ALA A 234 -16.26 -4.25 6.75
C ALA A 234 -15.88 -2.84 6.25
N LEU A 235 -14.60 -2.61 5.95
CA LEU A 235 -14.13 -1.38 5.33
C LEU A 235 -14.80 -1.16 3.96
N PHE A 236 -14.84 -2.20 3.11
CA PHE A 236 -15.52 -2.15 1.82
C PHE A 236 -17.00 -1.76 1.98
N ALA A 237 -17.73 -2.41 2.91
CA ALA A 237 -19.14 -2.15 3.12
C ALA A 237 -19.41 -0.70 3.56
N VAL A 238 -18.62 -0.15 4.50
CA VAL A 238 -18.74 1.25 4.92
C VAL A 238 -18.53 2.19 3.75
N MET A 239 -17.49 1.97 2.94
CA MET A 239 -17.19 2.83 1.79
C MET A 239 -18.22 2.66 0.66
N ALA A 240 -18.75 1.47 0.46
CA ALA A 240 -19.82 1.25 -0.53
C ALA A 240 -21.10 1.99 -0.14
N VAL A 241 -21.50 1.93 1.13
CA VAL A 241 -22.65 2.70 1.65
C VAL A 241 -22.42 4.21 1.51
N TYR A 242 -21.22 4.69 1.86
CA TYR A 242 -20.87 6.10 1.70
C TYR A 242 -20.96 6.55 0.24
N ASN A 243 -20.34 5.81 -0.69
CA ASN A 243 -20.36 6.17 -2.11
C ASN A 243 -21.78 6.14 -2.69
N ALA A 244 -22.62 5.17 -2.28
CA ALA A 244 -24.02 5.11 -2.69
C ALA A 244 -24.83 6.31 -2.14
N ALA A 245 -24.61 6.66 -0.87
CA ALA A 245 -25.32 7.77 -0.22
C ALA A 245 -24.94 9.15 -0.77
N THR A 246 -23.68 9.31 -1.20
CA THR A 246 -23.17 10.59 -1.75
C THR A 246 -23.30 10.71 -3.27
N GLY A 247 -23.86 9.72 -3.96
CA GLY A 247 -23.92 9.69 -5.42
C GLY A 247 -22.56 9.51 -6.10
N SER A 248 -21.54 9.13 -5.33
CA SER A 248 -20.18 8.87 -5.85
C SER A 248 -19.99 7.43 -6.36
N PHE A 249 -21.01 6.59 -6.26
CA PHE A 249 -21.00 5.24 -6.81
C PHE A 249 -21.25 5.28 -8.32
N HIS A 250 -20.26 4.84 -9.09
CA HIS A 250 -20.36 4.76 -10.55
C HIS A 250 -19.90 3.37 -11.02
N LEU A 251 -20.85 2.52 -11.40
CA LEU A 251 -20.56 1.17 -11.89
C LEU A 251 -20.10 1.23 -13.35
N GLY A 252 -18.85 0.92 -13.62
CA GLY A 252 -18.31 0.90 -14.97
C GLY A 252 -16.80 0.84 -15.05
N PHE A 253 -16.30 0.70 -16.28
CA PHE A 253 -14.87 0.75 -16.59
C PHE A 253 -14.40 2.16 -16.95
N SER A 254 -15.26 2.97 -17.53
CA SER A 254 -14.97 4.35 -17.97
C SER A 254 -15.42 5.37 -16.91
N GLY A 255 -14.88 6.58 -16.99
CA GLY A 255 -15.24 7.67 -16.07
C GLY A 255 -14.77 7.52 -14.63
N GLN A 256 -13.93 6.54 -14.35
CA GLN A 256 -13.42 6.28 -13.01
C GLN A 256 -12.30 7.24 -12.63
N PRO A 257 -12.34 7.88 -11.43
CA PRO A 257 -11.30 8.82 -11.01
C PRO A 257 -9.93 8.15 -10.91
N ILE A 258 -8.95 8.70 -11.62
CA ILE A 258 -7.54 8.27 -11.59
C ILE A 258 -7.42 6.75 -11.82
N ALA A 259 -8.00 6.26 -12.90
CA ALA A 259 -8.02 4.87 -13.32
C ALA A 259 -7.77 4.74 -14.82
N HIS A 260 -7.46 3.55 -15.29
CA HIS A 260 -7.36 3.22 -16.71
C HIS A 260 -7.93 1.83 -16.98
N SER A 261 -8.37 1.60 -18.23
CA SER A 261 -9.01 0.34 -18.65
C SER A 261 -8.08 -0.61 -19.42
N GLN A 262 -6.77 -0.45 -19.30
CA GLN A 262 -5.82 -1.44 -19.81
C GLN A 262 -5.78 -2.66 -18.88
N HIS A 263 -6.79 -3.55 -19.01
CA HIS A 263 -7.07 -4.64 -18.07
C HIS A 263 -5.87 -5.54 -17.82
N LEU A 264 -5.13 -5.93 -18.88
CA LEU A 264 -3.95 -6.78 -18.74
C LEU A 264 -2.92 -6.14 -17.77
N TRP A 265 -2.71 -4.83 -17.89
CA TRP A 265 -1.73 -4.12 -17.06
C TRP A 265 -2.25 -3.85 -15.65
N ASN A 266 -3.57 -3.72 -15.47
CA ASN A 266 -4.20 -3.74 -14.15
C ASN A 266 -3.98 -5.10 -13.45
N ILE A 267 -4.16 -6.22 -14.17
CA ILE A 267 -3.92 -7.57 -13.67
C ILE A 267 -2.43 -7.76 -13.32
N LEU A 268 -1.53 -7.50 -14.27
CA LEU A 268 -0.10 -7.76 -14.08
C LEU A 268 0.54 -6.83 -13.04
N GLY A 269 0.15 -5.55 -13.00
CA GLY A 269 0.61 -4.62 -11.98
C GLY A 269 0.23 -5.09 -10.58
N MET A 270 -1.03 -5.47 -10.38
CA MET A 270 -1.51 -5.96 -9.09
C MET A 270 -1.01 -7.38 -8.77
N TYR A 271 -0.71 -8.21 -9.78
CA TYR A 271 -0.01 -9.48 -9.59
C TYR A 271 1.38 -9.26 -8.96
N VAL A 272 2.16 -8.30 -9.50
CA VAL A 272 3.46 -7.91 -8.91
C VAL A 272 3.30 -7.48 -7.45
N VAL A 273 2.30 -6.62 -7.17
CA VAL A 273 2.02 -6.17 -5.80
C VAL A 273 1.69 -7.33 -4.87
N GLY A 274 0.81 -8.24 -5.30
CA GLY A 274 0.38 -9.40 -4.50
C GLY A 274 1.54 -10.35 -4.23
N PHE A 275 2.33 -10.67 -5.25
CA PHE A 275 3.47 -11.58 -5.12
C PHE A 275 4.57 -10.97 -4.24
N ALA A 276 4.99 -9.73 -4.51
CA ALA A 276 5.98 -9.03 -3.69
C ALA A 276 5.52 -8.86 -2.23
N ALA A 277 4.24 -8.57 -2.00
CA ALA A 277 3.68 -8.43 -0.66
C ALA A 277 3.78 -9.73 0.16
N VAL A 278 3.55 -10.88 -0.45
CA VAL A 278 3.71 -12.18 0.24
C VAL A 278 5.17 -12.46 0.54
N LEU A 279 6.07 -12.25 -0.42
CA LEU A 279 7.52 -12.45 -0.22
C LEU A 279 8.09 -11.49 0.84
N ALA A 280 7.60 -10.24 0.88
CA ALA A 280 7.99 -9.25 1.88
C ALA A 280 7.31 -9.43 3.25
N GLY A 281 6.30 -10.30 3.34
CA GLY A 281 5.55 -10.57 4.58
C GLY A 281 4.40 -9.60 4.86
N GLY A 282 4.03 -8.71 3.92
CA GLY A 282 2.88 -7.81 4.07
C GLY A 282 2.73 -6.83 2.91
N CYS A 283 1.49 -6.36 2.68
CA CYS A 283 1.17 -5.34 1.70
C CYS A 283 1.80 -3.97 2.06
N PRO A 284 1.79 -2.96 1.18
CA PRO A 284 2.37 -1.64 1.48
C PRO A 284 1.95 -1.05 2.82
N LEU A 285 0.66 -1.09 3.17
CA LEU A 285 0.19 -0.65 4.48
C LEU A 285 0.86 -1.44 5.61
N ARG A 286 0.87 -2.78 5.51
CA ARG A 286 1.44 -3.63 6.55
C ARG A 286 2.94 -3.40 6.73
N GLN A 287 3.68 -3.03 5.68
CA GLN A 287 5.10 -2.67 5.81
C GLN A 287 5.29 -1.41 6.66
N LEU A 288 4.46 -0.38 6.50
CA LEU A 288 4.50 0.82 7.35
C LEU A 288 4.21 0.48 8.82
N ILE A 289 3.18 -0.34 9.05
CA ILE A 289 2.79 -0.76 10.40
C ILE A 289 3.90 -1.58 11.06
N LEU A 290 4.50 -2.54 10.35
CA LEU A 290 5.62 -3.34 10.86
C LEU A 290 6.86 -2.49 11.14
N ALA A 291 7.15 -1.51 10.29
CA ALA A 291 8.25 -0.57 10.53
C ALA A 291 8.01 0.23 11.81
N GLY A 292 6.78 0.68 12.07
CA GLY A 292 6.39 1.30 13.35
C GLY A 292 6.55 0.35 14.55
N GLN A 293 6.29 -0.95 14.37
CA GLN A 293 6.53 -1.95 15.43
C GLN A 293 8.02 -2.21 15.74
N GLY A 294 8.94 -1.64 14.93
CA GLY A 294 10.38 -1.78 15.12
C GLY A 294 11.07 -2.71 14.11
N SER A 295 10.38 -3.18 13.06
CA SER A 295 10.99 -4.01 12.03
C SER A 295 11.88 -3.20 11.09
N SER A 296 13.19 -3.32 11.22
CA SER A 296 14.17 -2.73 10.30
C SER A 296 14.03 -3.27 8.88
N ASP A 297 13.68 -4.55 8.73
CA ASP A 297 13.40 -5.17 7.43
C ASP A 297 12.25 -4.46 6.70
N SER A 298 11.19 -4.10 7.42
CA SER A 298 10.05 -3.36 6.88
C SER A 298 10.39 -1.90 6.61
N ALA A 299 11.25 -1.30 7.41
CA ALA A 299 11.78 0.05 7.16
C ALA A 299 12.58 0.10 5.84
N VAL A 300 13.42 -0.91 5.57
CA VAL A 300 14.13 -1.02 4.29
C VAL A 300 13.16 -1.26 3.13
N THR A 301 12.10 -2.06 3.34
CA THR A 301 11.05 -2.24 2.32
C THR A 301 10.32 -0.92 2.03
N PHE A 302 10.06 -0.10 3.06
CA PHE A 302 9.50 1.25 2.89
C PHE A 302 10.44 2.15 2.08
N LEU A 303 11.75 2.14 2.37
CA LEU A 303 12.72 2.87 1.56
C LEU A 303 12.73 2.41 0.10
N GLY A 304 12.62 1.10 -0.13
CA GLY A 304 12.45 0.54 -1.47
C GLY A 304 11.17 1.05 -2.16
N MET A 305 10.07 1.20 -1.42
CA MET A 305 8.83 1.79 -1.96
C MET A 305 9.01 3.28 -2.27
N LEU A 306 9.66 4.05 -1.40
CA LEU A 306 9.88 5.49 -1.59
C LEU A 306 10.77 5.77 -2.80
N ILE A 307 11.91 5.12 -2.88
CA ILE A 307 12.84 5.25 -4.01
C ILE A 307 12.24 4.64 -5.28
N GLY A 308 11.52 3.52 -5.16
CA GLY A 308 10.77 2.91 -6.27
C GLY A 308 9.73 3.84 -6.87
N ALA A 309 9.06 4.67 -6.07
CA ALA A 309 8.14 5.69 -6.56
C ALA A 309 8.86 6.79 -7.33
N ALA A 310 9.98 7.29 -6.80
CA ALA A 310 10.81 8.28 -7.47
C ALA A 310 11.35 7.74 -8.80
N PHE A 311 11.90 6.53 -8.79
CA PHE A 311 12.39 5.84 -9.99
C PHE A 311 11.29 5.68 -11.03
N ALA A 312 10.10 5.21 -10.62
CA ALA A 312 8.99 5.00 -11.53
C ALA A 312 8.54 6.29 -12.22
N HIS A 313 8.51 7.44 -11.51
CA HIS A 313 8.17 8.71 -12.11
C HIS A 313 9.27 9.26 -13.01
N ASN A 314 10.52 9.21 -12.57
CA ASN A 314 11.64 9.75 -13.34
C ASN A 314 11.91 8.99 -14.65
N PHE A 315 11.55 7.71 -14.71
CA PHE A 315 11.74 6.88 -15.90
C PHE A 315 10.43 6.55 -16.64
N GLY A 316 9.32 7.22 -16.30
CA GLY A 316 8.05 7.07 -17.01
C GLY A 316 7.42 5.67 -16.91
N LEU A 317 7.63 4.97 -15.78
CA LEU A 317 7.11 3.61 -15.57
C LEU A 317 5.67 3.60 -15.03
N VAL A 318 5.13 4.75 -14.67
CA VAL A 318 3.81 4.88 -14.04
C VAL A 318 2.68 4.76 -15.06
N GLY A 319 1.51 4.29 -14.61
CA GLY A 319 0.28 4.37 -15.38
C GLY A 319 -0.22 5.82 -15.45
N ALA A 320 -0.83 6.17 -16.58
CA ALA A 320 -1.59 7.41 -16.73
C ALA A 320 -3.08 7.13 -16.48
N ALA A 321 -3.80 8.09 -15.89
CA ALA A 321 -5.25 8.01 -15.82
C ALA A 321 -5.87 8.19 -17.20
N ALA A 322 -6.99 7.51 -17.46
CA ALA A 322 -7.79 7.77 -18.63
C ALA A 322 -8.40 9.19 -18.55
N LYS A 323 -8.46 9.87 -19.68
CA LYS A 323 -9.13 11.15 -19.82
C LYS A 323 -10.28 11.01 -20.82
N ALA A 324 -11.45 11.56 -20.46
CA ALA A 324 -12.55 11.66 -21.41
C ALA A 324 -12.20 12.64 -22.53
N ALA A 325 -12.82 12.50 -23.69
CA ALA A 325 -12.72 13.51 -24.74
C ALA A 325 -13.29 14.84 -24.24
N THR A 326 -12.64 15.92 -24.60
CA THR A 326 -13.13 17.29 -24.43
C THR A 326 -13.39 17.88 -25.83
N GLU A 327 -13.94 19.08 -25.91
CA GLU A 327 -14.14 19.77 -27.20
C GLU A 327 -12.82 20.01 -27.95
N THR A 328 -11.69 20.06 -27.23
CA THR A 328 -10.36 20.39 -27.78
C THR A 328 -9.38 19.23 -27.76
N GLU A 329 -9.62 18.18 -26.97
CA GLU A 329 -8.70 17.03 -26.84
C GLU A 329 -9.43 15.69 -27.02
N PRO A 330 -8.86 14.73 -27.78
CA PRO A 330 -9.43 13.40 -27.92
C PRO A 330 -9.33 12.60 -26.59
N ALA A 331 -10.19 11.61 -26.44
CA ALA A 331 -10.13 10.70 -25.30
C ALA A 331 -8.78 9.96 -25.25
N VAL A 332 -8.20 9.88 -24.04
CA VAL A 332 -6.96 9.14 -23.78
C VAL A 332 -7.29 7.92 -22.94
N ALA A 333 -6.95 6.73 -23.43
CA ALA A 333 -7.24 5.47 -22.74
C ALA A 333 -6.47 5.28 -21.42
N GLY A 334 -5.42 6.06 -21.20
CA GLY A 334 -4.56 5.93 -20.02
C GLY A 334 -3.73 4.63 -20.03
N GLY A 335 -3.22 4.25 -18.86
CA GLY A 335 -2.41 3.06 -18.65
C GLY A 335 -0.91 3.30 -18.76
N PRO A 336 -0.07 2.24 -18.57
CA PRO A 336 1.37 2.38 -18.62
C PRO A 336 1.89 2.52 -20.05
N ALA A 337 2.90 3.38 -20.23
CA ALA A 337 3.70 3.45 -21.45
C ALA A 337 4.55 2.17 -21.63
N ALA A 338 5.26 2.04 -22.77
CA ALA A 338 6.10 0.87 -23.06
C ALA A 338 7.12 0.58 -21.93
N ALA A 339 7.77 1.60 -21.38
CA ALA A 339 8.71 1.46 -20.28
C ALA A 339 8.04 0.86 -19.02
N GLY A 340 6.84 1.30 -18.66
CA GLY A 340 6.09 0.74 -17.54
C GLY A 340 5.68 -0.72 -17.76
N LYS A 341 5.31 -1.07 -18.99
CA LYS A 341 4.99 -2.45 -19.38
C LYS A 341 6.19 -3.38 -19.21
N ILE A 342 7.35 -2.96 -19.71
CA ILE A 342 8.61 -3.69 -19.59
C ILE A 342 8.99 -3.82 -18.11
N ALA A 343 8.88 -2.74 -17.32
CA ALA A 343 9.21 -2.76 -15.90
C ALA A 343 8.37 -3.78 -15.11
N VAL A 344 7.07 -3.91 -15.41
CA VAL A 344 6.22 -4.93 -14.78
C VAL A 344 6.69 -6.34 -15.10
N ILE A 345 7.05 -6.62 -16.37
CA ILE A 345 7.57 -7.93 -16.78
C ILE A 345 8.88 -8.23 -16.06
N VAL A 346 9.82 -7.26 -16.02
CA VAL A 346 11.08 -7.38 -15.30
C VAL A 346 10.84 -7.64 -13.81
N CYS A 347 9.91 -6.92 -13.18
CA CYS A 347 9.55 -7.15 -11.78
C CYS A 347 9.05 -8.59 -11.56
N ILE A 348 8.21 -9.13 -12.45
CA ILE A 348 7.73 -10.51 -12.35
C ILE A 348 8.91 -11.49 -12.38
N VAL A 349 9.82 -11.34 -13.34
CA VAL A 349 11.02 -12.19 -13.45
C VAL A 349 11.88 -12.11 -12.19
N VAL A 350 12.16 -10.90 -11.72
CA VAL A 350 12.96 -10.68 -10.50
C VAL A 350 12.29 -11.32 -9.28
N LEU A 351 10.98 -11.22 -9.13
CA LEU A 351 10.24 -11.84 -8.03
C LEU A 351 10.33 -13.37 -8.07
N PHE A 352 10.24 -13.99 -9.25
CA PHE A 352 10.44 -15.43 -9.39
C PHE A 352 11.88 -15.86 -9.06
N VAL A 353 12.88 -15.07 -9.46
CA VAL A 353 14.29 -15.32 -9.10
C VAL A 353 14.45 -15.24 -7.58
N ILE A 354 13.95 -14.17 -6.93
CA ILE A 354 13.99 -14.05 -5.47
C ILE A 354 13.29 -15.23 -4.80
N ALA A 355 12.09 -15.59 -5.27
CA ALA A 355 11.33 -16.69 -4.71
C ALA A 355 12.06 -18.04 -4.85
N GLY A 356 12.67 -18.32 -6.01
CA GLY A 356 13.38 -19.55 -6.30
C GLY A 356 14.70 -19.68 -5.55
N THR A 357 15.48 -18.60 -5.48
CA THR A 357 16.80 -18.60 -4.82
C THR A 357 16.73 -18.66 -3.29
N ASN A 358 15.59 -18.24 -2.71
CA ASN A 358 15.39 -18.25 -1.26
C ASN A 358 14.54 -19.44 -0.77
N LEU A 359 14.42 -20.50 -1.57
CA LEU A 359 13.85 -21.76 -1.11
C LEU A 359 14.84 -22.48 -0.19
N ARG A 360 14.38 -22.91 1.00
CA ARG A 360 15.20 -23.77 1.87
C ARG A 360 15.41 -25.11 1.17
N ARG A 361 16.66 -25.44 0.83
CA ARG A 361 17.02 -26.80 0.46
C ARG A 361 16.64 -27.73 1.63
N LYS A 362 15.81 -28.73 1.39
CA LYS A 362 15.66 -29.85 2.34
C LYS A 362 17.06 -30.39 2.58
N LYS A 363 17.59 -30.28 3.81
CA LYS A 363 18.75 -31.09 4.20
C LYS A 363 18.30 -32.54 4.03
N THR A 364 18.77 -33.18 3.01
CA THR A 364 18.78 -34.67 2.96
C THR A 364 19.52 -35.10 4.21
N ALA A 365 18.79 -35.63 5.18
CA ALA A 365 19.41 -36.35 6.30
C ALA A 365 20.26 -37.46 5.69
N LYS A 366 21.59 -37.33 5.81
CA LYS A 366 22.51 -38.44 5.66
C LYS A 366 22.57 -39.19 6.97
#